data_ac600cdede1581d7c2115a54ad97c5e9
#
_entry.id   ac600cdede1581d7c2115a54ad97c5e9
#
_cell.length_a   1.000
_cell.length_b   1.000
_cell.length_c   1.000
_cell.angle_alpha   90.00
_cell.angle_beta   90.00
_cell.angle_gamma   90.00
#
_symmetry.space_group_name_H-M   'P 1'
#
loop_
_entity.id
_entity.type
_entity.pdbx_description
1 polymer ?
#
loop_
_entity_poly.entity_id
_entity_poly.type
_entity_poly.pdbx_seq_one_letter_code
_entity_poly.pdbx_strand_id
1 'polypeptide(L)'
;MKKYLDPKADLTFKKIFGEHEDLLISLLNALLPLKEDELVEEVEYLSPELVPDNYVGKNSIVDVRCKDIMGRQFLVEMQMLWTPAFQQRVLFNASKAFVRQLDKRRRYELLQPVYSLNLVNEVFMKDYPDEFIHNYNIVHDLHDDKLIKGLHFTFIELPKFKPQTIMEKKMAVLWLKFLTQIVAAVFVAQVAVLA
;
A
#
# COMPACT_ATOMS: atom_id res chain seq x y z
N MET A 1 -9.65 4.06 -32.09
CA MET A 1 -9.38 3.12 -30.96
C MET A 1 -9.24 3.95 -29.68
N LYS A 2 -10.08 3.73 -28.67
CA LYS A 2 -9.84 4.34 -27.34
C LYS A 2 -8.58 3.73 -26.77
N LYS A 3 -7.55 4.54 -26.55
CA LYS A 3 -6.28 4.11 -25.96
C LYS A 3 -6.49 4.06 -24.45
N TYR A 4 -6.62 2.85 -23.90
CA TYR A 4 -6.69 2.67 -22.44
C TYR A 4 -5.31 2.91 -21.83
N LEU A 5 -5.29 3.61 -20.68
CA LEU A 5 -4.06 3.85 -19.95
C LEU A 5 -3.74 2.63 -19.07
N ASP A 6 -2.48 2.27 -18.97
CA ASP A 6 -2.01 1.23 -18.05
C ASP A 6 -2.21 1.71 -16.60
N PRO A 7 -2.98 1.00 -15.77
CA PRO A 7 -3.19 1.38 -14.37
C PRO A 7 -1.91 1.37 -13.52
N LYS A 8 -0.85 0.70 -13.98
CA LYS A 8 0.46 0.67 -13.33
C LYS A 8 1.37 1.85 -13.74
N ALA A 9 1.00 2.61 -14.76
CA ALA A 9 1.75 3.80 -15.14
C ALA A 9 1.63 4.87 -14.03
N ASP A 10 2.75 5.46 -13.64
CA ASP A 10 2.88 6.38 -12.50
C ASP A 10 1.75 7.44 -12.44
N LEU A 11 1.54 8.16 -13.52
CA LEU A 11 0.49 9.20 -13.57
C LEU A 11 -0.92 8.61 -13.46
N THR A 12 -1.17 7.45 -14.08
CA THR A 12 -2.49 6.79 -14.05
C THR A 12 -2.78 6.28 -12.65
N PHE A 13 -1.81 5.62 -12.01
CA PHE A 13 -1.92 5.11 -10.66
C PHE A 13 -2.22 6.22 -9.65
N LYS A 14 -1.44 7.30 -9.70
CA LYS A 14 -1.63 8.49 -8.84
C LYS A 14 -2.98 9.16 -9.06
N LYS A 15 -3.48 9.23 -10.29
CA LYS A 15 -4.81 9.76 -10.55
C LYS A 15 -5.92 8.86 -10.01
N ILE A 16 -5.82 7.54 -10.18
CA ILE A 16 -6.84 6.60 -9.72
C ILE A 16 -6.90 6.61 -8.19
N PHE A 17 -5.77 6.45 -7.52
CA PHE A 17 -5.73 6.25 -6.07
C PHE A 17 -5.43 7.52 -5.27
N GLY A 18 -4.96 8.58 -5.91
CA GLY A 18 -4.71 9.86 -5.26
C GLY A 18 -5.83 10.88 -5.42
N GLU A 19 -6.84 10.61 -6.27
CA GLU A 19 -7.96 11.53 -6.52
C GLU A 19 -9.33 10.90 -6.20
N HIS A 20 -9.40 9.56 -5.92
CA HIS A 20 -10.64 8.82 -5.64
C HIS A 20 -10.54 8.06 -4.32
N GLU A 21 -11.08 8.62 -3.26
CA GLU A 21 -11.03 8.06 -1.90
C GLU A 21 -11.69 6.68 -1.81
N ASP A 22 -12.84 6.51 -2.45
CA ASP A 22 -13.59 5.25 -2.50
C ASP A 22 -12.78 4.10 -3.10
N LEU A 23 -12.06 4.38 -4.20
CA LEU A 23 -11.17 3.40 -4.83
C LEU A 23 -9.95 3.10 -3.96
N LEU A 24 -9.37 4.11 -3.31
CA LEU A 24 -8.26 3.92 -2.39
C LEU A 24 -8.68 3.08 -1.17
N ILE A 25 -9.80 3.41 -0.52
CA ILE A 25 -10.34 2.66 0.61
C ILE A 25 -10.59 1.20 0.21
N SER A 26 -11.24 0.97 -0.93
CA SER A 26 -11.49 -0.37 -1.45
C SER A 26 -10.20 -1.15 -1.69
N LEU A 27 -9.15 -0.52 -2.24
CA LEU A 27 -7.83 -1.15 -2.45
C LEU A 27 -7.18 -1.54 -1.12
N LEU A 28 -7.14 -0.60 -0.15
CA LEU A 28 -6.53 -0.81 1.16
C LEU A 28 -7.20 -1.97 1.91
N ASN A 29 -8.53 -1.96 1.98
CA ASN A 29 -9.31 -3.00 2.66
C ASN A 29 -9.19 -4.37 1.98
N ALA A 30 -9.03 -4.38 0.66
CA ALA A 30 -8.87 -5.61 -0.09
C ALA A 30 -7.49 -6.25 0.09
N LEU A 31 -6.42 -5.45 0.06
CA LEU A 31 -5.05 -5.95 -0.08
C LEU A 31 -4.24 -5.94 1.21
N LEU A 32 -4.62 -5.13 2.20
CA LEU A 32 -3.97 -5.15 3.51
C LEU A 32 -4.58 -6.23 4.42
N PRO A 33 -3.79 -6.83 5.33
CA PRO A 33 -4.25 -7.85 6.28
C PRO A 33 -5.01 -7.22 7.46
N LEU A 34 -5.96 -6.33 7.18
CA LEU A 34 -6.80 -5.70 8.19
C LEU A 34 -7.92 -6.65 8.62
N LYS A 35 -8.25 -6.63 9.91
CA LYS A 35 -9.40 -7.35 10.47
C LYS A 35 -10.69 -6.60 10.16
N GLU A 36 -11.85 -7.24 10.38
CA GLU A 36 -13.15 -6.62 10.13
C GLU A 36 -13.38 -5.34 10.95
N ASP A 37 -12.90 -5.31 12.19
CA ASP A 37 -12.96 -4.16 13.09
C ASP A 37 -11.88 -3.10 12.83
N GLU A 38 -10.96 -3.37 11.91
CA GLU A 38 -9.87 -2.48 11.51
C GLU A 38 -10.03 -1.94 10.08
N LEU A 39 -11.16 -2.19 9.42
CA LEU A 39 -11.37 -1.71 8.06
C LEU A 39 -11.33 -0.17 8.01
N VAL A 40 -10.82 0.33 6.89
CA VAL A 40 -10.75 1.77 6.61
C VAL A 40 -12.12 2.21 6.07
N GLU A 41 -12.74 3.20 6.72
CA GLU A 41 -14.04 3.74 6.31
C GLU A 41 -13.89 5.09 5.60
N GLU A 42 -12.98 5.92 6.08
CA GLU A 42 -12.70 7.25 5.54
C GLU A 42 -11.19 7.50 5.51
N VAL A 43 -10.74 8.31 4.57
CA VAL A 43 -9.33 8.73 4.48
C VAL A 43 -9.22 10.23 4.24
N GLU A 44 -8.16 10.81 4.79
CA GLU A 44 -7.70 12.15 4.47
C GLU A 44 -6.37 12.03 3.74
N TYR A 45 -6.28 12.55 2.51
CA TYR A 45 -5.02 12.58 1.77
C TYR A 45 -4.00 13.47 2.48
N LEU A 46 -2.78 12.99 2.53
CA LEU A 46 -1.61 13.71 3.02
C LEU A 46 -0.68 14.00 1.84
N SER A 47 0.19 15.02 2.01
CA SER A 47 1.24 15.25 1.01
C SER A 47 2.03 13.96 0.78
N PRO A 48 2.15 13.50 -0.48
CA PRO A 48 2.97 12.35 -0.82
C PRO A 48 4.47 12.64 -0.65
N GLU A 49 4.84 13.92 -0.57
CA GLU A 49 6.22 14.34 -0.36
C GLU A 49 6.57 14.31 1.12
N LEU A 50 7.57 13.51 1.46
CA LEU A 50 8.15 13.40 2.78
C LEU A 50 9.41 14.29 2.85
N VAL A 51 9.19 15.61 2.98
CA VAL A 51 10.27 16.62 3.05
C VAL A 51 11.12 16.37 4.31
N PRO A 52 12.44 16.45 4.28
CA PRO A 52 13.27 16.33 5.49
C PRO A 52 13.14 17.57 6.39
N ASP A 53 13.34 17.37 7.69
CA ASP A 53 13.27 18.47 8.67
C ASP A 53 14.49 19.41 8.62
N ASN A 54 15.51 19.06 7.84
CA ASN A 54 16.71 19.86 7.62
C ASN A 54 17.20 19.75 6.16
N TYR A 55 18.04 20.70 5.75
CA TYR A 55 18.55 20.79 4.36
C TYR A 55 19.46 19.63 3.93
N VAL A 56 19.97 18.82 4.87
CA VAL A 56 20.87 17.69 4.57
C VAL A 56 20.09 16.38 4.47
N GLY A 57 18.86 16.35 4.98
CA GLY A 57 18.02 15.15 4.99
C GLY A 57 17.54 14.78 3.59
N LYS A 58 17.45 13.47 3.33
CA LYS A 58 16.94 12.96 2.04
C LYS A 58 15.45 13.21 1.91
N ASN A 59 15.05 13.92 0.85
CA ASN A 59 13.66 13.99 0.43
C ASN A 59 13.21 12.66 -0.19
N SER A 60 11.96 12.30 -0.03
CA SER A 60 11.35 11.13 -0.66
C SER A 60 9.89 11.38 -0.98
N ILE A 61 9.42 10.79 -2.06
CA ILE A 61 8.04 10.91 -2.54
C ILE A 61 7.48 9.50 -2.65
N VAL A 62 6.27 9.30 -2.15
CA VAL A 62 5.45 8.09 -2.35
C VAL A 62 4.35 8.38 -3.36
N ASP A 63 3.73 7.35 -3.94
CA ASP A 63 2.70 7.59 -4.95
C ASP A 63 1.42 8.12 -4.32
N VAL A 64 0.96 7.49 -3.24
CA VAL A 64 -0.21 7.95 -2.47
C VAL A 64 0.10 7.86 -0.98
N ARG A 65 -0.33 8.87 -0.22
CA ARG A 65 -0.27 8.88 1.24
C ARG A 65 -1.57 9.43 1.80
N CYS A 66 -2.12 8.71 2.77
CA CYS A 66 -3.33 9.12 3.48
C CYS A 66 -3.26 8.71 4.96
N LYS A 67 -4.20 9.20 5.73
CA LYS A 67 -4.50 8.73 7.08
C LYS A 67 -6.00 8.48 7.21
N ASP A 68 -6.40 7.57 8.07
CA ASP A 68 -7.80 7.34 8.41
C ASP A 68 -8.25 8.18 9.63
N ILE A 69 -9.51 8.00 10.01
CA ILE A 69 -10.12 8.67 11.17
C ILE A 69 -9.43 8.32 12.51
N MET A 70 -8.79 7.15 12.59
CA MET A 70 -8.04 6.72 13.77
C MET A 70 -6.60 7.27 13.79
N GLY A 71 -6.19 7.95 12.73
CA GLY A 71 -4.84 8.50 12.56
C GLY A 71 -3.81 7.50 12.05
N ARG A 72 -4.20 6.24 11.70
CA ARG A 72 -3.32 5.28 11.04
C ARG A 72 -2.92 5.83 9.68
N GLN A 73 -1.67 5.70 9.31
CA GLN A 73 -1.19 6.20 8.02
C GLN A 73 -1.00 5.06 7.03
N PHE A 74 -1.32 5.34 5.78
CA PHE A 74 -1.18 4.40 4.67
C PHE A 74 -0.31 5.03 3.59
N LEU A 75 0.72 4.30 3.19
CA LEU A 75 1.59 4.61 2.06
C LEU A 75 1.33 3.57 0.98
N VAL A 76 1.04 4.00 -0.24
CA VAL A 76 0.83 3.09 -1.37
C VAL A 76 1.82 3.42 -2.46
N GLU A 77 2.54 2.42 -2.93
CA GLU A 77 3.54 2.56 -4.00
C GLU A 77 3.31 1.51 -5.10
N MET A 78 3.45 1.93 -6.36
CA MET A 78 3.50 1.06 -7.54
C MET A 78 4.93 1.05 -8.08
N GLN A 79 5.59 -0.11 -8.01
CA GLN A 79 6.98 -0.26 -8.42
C GLN A 79 7.10 -1.22 -9.59
N MET A 80 7.69 -0.75 -10.69
CA MET A 80 7.84 -1.57 -11.90
C MET A 80 8.96 -2.61 -11.80
N LEU A 81 10.07 -2.26 -11.13
CA LEU A 81 11.24 -3.12 -10.98
C LEU A 81 11.62 -3.26 -9.51
N TRP A 82 11.92 -4.49 -9.09
CA TRP A 82 12.45 -4.73 -7.75
C TRP A 82 13.95 -4.38 -7.68
N THR A 83 14.33 -3.69 -6.62
CA THR A 83 15.74 -3.48 -6.29
C THR A 83 15.94 -3.53 -4.77
N PRO A 84 17.12 -3.92 -4.26
CA PRO A 84 17.42 -3.80 -2.83
C PRO A 84 17.25 -2.37 -2.32
N ALA A 85 17.56 -1.37 -3.16
CA ALA A 85 17.35 0.04 -2.83
C ALA A 85 15.87 0.40 -2.67
N PHE A 86 14.95 -0.25 -3.41
CA PHE A 86 13.52 -0.05 -3.24
C PHE A 86 13.05 -0.53 -1.86
N GLN A 87 13.42 -1.74 -1.45
CA GLN A 87 13.07 -2.25 -0.13
C GLN A 87 13.53 -1.31 1.00
N GLN A 88 14.77 -0.82 0.92
CA GLN A 88 15.30 0.14 1.88
C GLN A 88 14.55 1.48 1.83
N ARG A 89 14.13 1.93 0.65
CA ARG A 89 13.32 3.13 0.49
C ARG A 89 11.95 2.98 1.14
N VAL A 90 11.29 1.83 0.98
CA VAL A 90 10.01 1.53 1.62
C VAL A 90 10.13 1.60 3.15
N LEU A 91 11.15 0.97 3.72
CA LEU A 91 11.42 1.04 5.15
C LEU A 91 11.67 2.48 5.61
N PHE A 92 12.50 3.23 4.87
CA PHE A 92 12.82 4.63 5.16
C PHE A 92 11.57 5.51 5.13
N ASN A 93 10.72 5.37 4.09
CA ASN A 93 9.49 6.16 3.93
C ASN A 93 8.50 5.90 5.07
N ALA A 94 8.26 4.64 5.40
CA ALA A 94 7.37 4.26 6.49
C ALA A 94 7.89 4.76 7.86
N SER A 95 9.19 4.62 8.12
CA SER A 95 9.82 5.14 9.34
C SER A 95 9.68 6.66 9.43
N LYS A 96 9.88 7.36 8.32
CA LYS A 96 9.75 8.82 8.25
C LYS A 96 8.30 9.27 8.48
N ALA A 97 7.32 8.56 7.92
CA ALA A 97 5.91 8.81 8.19
C ALA A 97 5.55 8.55 9.66
N PHE A 98 6.14 7.51 10.27
CA PHE A 98 5.90 7.15 11.66
C PHE A 98 6.44 8.22 12.63
N VAL A 99 7.72 8.62 12.50
CA VAL A 99 8.33 9.58 13.42
C VAL A 99 7.76 10.99 13.30
N ARG A 100 7.20 11.33 12.13
CA ARG A 100 6.59 12.65 11.88
C ARG A 100 5.20 12.84 12.49
N GLN A 101 4.64 11.84 13.11
CA GLN A 101 3.34 11.96 13.80
C GLN A 101 3.46 12.77 15.09
N LEU A 102 4.67 12.87 15.66
CA LEU A 102 4.91 13.54 16.92
C LEU A 102 5.83 14.76 16.76
N ASP A 103 5.45 15.84 17.42
CA ASP A 103 6.34 16.94 17.75
C ASP A 103 6.97 16.76 19.15
N LYS A 104 7.88 17.67 19.54
CA LYS A 104 8.64 17.61 20.79
C LYS A 104 7.80 17.57 22.07
N ARG A 105 6.49 17.85 22.03
CA ARG A 105 5.62 17.99 23.20
C ARG A 105 4.61 16.86 23.32
N ARG A 106 4.48 15.98 22.28
CA ARG A 106 3.50 14.91 22.27
C ARG A 106 4.07 13.62 22.87
N ARG A 107 3.18 12.82 23.47
CA ARG A 107 3.53 11.54 24.08
C ARG A 107 3.61 10.42 23.04
N TYR A 108 4.49 9.47 23.25
CA TYR A 108 4.71 8.35 22.31
C TYR A 108 3.50 7.43 22.16
N GLU A 109 2.61 7.38 23.17
CA GLU A 109 1.39 6.58 23.14
C GLU A 109 0.38 7.06 22.09
N LEU A 110 0.60 8.25 21.53
CA LEU A 110 -0.24 8.81 20.46
C LEU A 110 0.21 8.37 19.06
N LEU A 111 1.35 7.68 18.94
CA LEU A 111 1.80 7.14 17.66
C LEU A 111 0.83 6.09 17.14
N GLN A 112 0.40 6.29 15.90
CA GLN A 112 -0.46 5.36 15.19
C GLN A 112 0.33 4.52 14.20
N PRO A 113 -0.11 3.29 13.90
CA PRO A 113 0.56 2.44 12.94
C PRO A 113 0.66 3.07 11.55
N VAL A 114 1.73 2.73 10.83
CA VAL A 114 1.93 3.04 9.42
C VAL A 114 1.89 1.72 8.63
N TYR A 115 1.01 1.66 7.66
CA TYR A 115 0.87 0.54 6.72
C TYR A 115 1.47 0.95 5.36
N SER A 116 2.41 0.18 4.85
CA SER A 116 2.98 0.39 3.52
C SER A 116 2.55 -0.73 2.59
N LEU A 117 1.71 -0.41 1.61
CA LEU A 117 1.25 -1.30 0.55
C LEU A 117 2.11 -1.07 -0.70
N ASN A 118 2.85 -2.07 -1.12
CA ASN A 118 3.81 -1.99 -2.21
C ASN A 118 3.43 -3.00 -3.30
N LEU A 119 2.94 -2.50 -4.41
CA LEU A 119 2.55 -3.29 -5.58
C LEU A 119 3.76 -3.37 -6.51
N VAL A 120 4.29 -4.56 -6.73
CA VAL A 120 5.55 -4.78 -7.47
C VAL A 120 5.27 -5.54 -8.76
N ASN A 121 5.62 -4.96 -9.91
CA ASN A 121 5.45 -5.59 -11.22
C ASN A 121 6.64 -6.48 -11.62
N GLU A 122 7.29 -7.08 -10.63
CA GLU A 122 8.42 -7.99 -10.82
C GLU A 122 8.39 -9.12 -9.78
N VAL A 123 8.95 -10.29 -10.13
CA VAL A 123 9.12 -11.43 -9.21
C VAL A 123 10.44 -11.26 -8.46
N PHE A 124 10.38 -11.12 -7.13
CA PHE A 124 11.56 -10.98 -6.28
C PHE A 124 11.76 -12.12 -5.27
N MET A 125 10.69 -12.81 -4.86
CA MET A 125 10.74 -13.98 -3.97
C MET A 125 10.67 -15.27 -4.80
N LYS A 126 11.75 -15.61 -5.51
CA LYS A 126 11.79 -16.73 -6.46
C LYS A 126 11.63 -18.10 -5.80
N ASP A 127 12.04 -18.23 -4.55
CA ASP A 127 11.97 -19.48 -3.79
C ASP A 127 10.54 -19.84 -3.34
N TYR A 128 9.61 -18.91 -3.47
CA TYR A 128 8.19 -19.06 -3.13
C TYR A 128 7.29 -18.78 -4.35
N PRO A 129 7.27 -19.68 -5.36
CA PRO A 129 6.63 -19.41 -6.65
C PRO A 129 5.10 -19.22 -6.59
N ASP A 130 4.44 -19.79 -5.59
CA ASP A 130 2.99 -19.74 -5.43
C ASP A 130 2.54 -18.65 -4.44
N GLU A 131 3.47 -18.04 -3.71
CA GLU A 131 3.21 -16.95 -2.80
C GLU A 131 3.48 -15.61 -3.50
N PHE A 132 2.50 -14.72 -3.48
CA PHE A 132 2.61 -13.41 -4.12
C PHE A 132 2.27 -12.24 -3.19
N ILE A 133 1.80 -12.50 -1.97
CA ILE A 133 1.57 -11.51 -0.93
C ILE A 133 2.50 -11.79 0.24
N HIS A 134 3.35 -10.82 0.56
CA HIS A 134 4.35 -10.93 1.61
C HIS A 134 4.14 -9.84 2.65
N ASN A 135 3.73 -10.25 3.86
CA ASN A 135 3.49 -9.35 4.97
C ASN A 135 4.67 -9.39 5.94
N TYR A 136 5.17 -8.20 6.32
CA TYR A 136 6.24 -8.04 7.29
C TYR A 136 5.79 -7.19 8.47
N ASN A 137 6.07 -7.68 9.66
CA ASN A 137 5.78 -7.02 10.92
C ASN A 137 7.03 -7.05 11.83
N ILE A 138 7.06 -6.19 12.82
CA ILE A 138 8.10 -6.25 13.86
C ILE A 138 7.60 -7.22 14.93
N VAL A 139 8.22 -8.38 15.01
CA VAL A 139 7.85 -9.47 15.93
C VAL A 139 9.03 -9.87 16.80
N HIS A 140 8.74 -10.51 17.93
CA HIS A 140 9.76 -11.17 18.74
C HIS A 140 10.28 -12.42 18.00
N ASP A 141 11.59 -12.61 17.95
CA ASP A 141 12.26 -13.66 17.17
C ASP A 141 11.89 -15.11 17.58
N LEU A 142 11.52 -15.32 18.85
CA LEU A 142 11.11 -16.61 19.39
C LEU A 142 9.60 -16.71 19.66
N HIS A 143 8.87 -15.60 19.57
CA HIS A 143 7.44 -15.52 19.89
C HIS A 143 6.74 -14.61 18.88
N ASP A 144 6.34 -15.14 17.74
CA ASP A 144 5.77 -14.42 16.61
C ASP A 144 4.38 -13.82 16.91
N ASP A 145 3.71 -14.30 17.98
CA ASP A 145 2.50 -13.69 18.53
C ASP A 145 2.74 -12.34 19.24
N LYS A 146 4.00 -12.01 19.56
CA LYS A 146 4.39 -10.77 20.22
C LYS A 146 4.83 -9.72 19.21
N LEU A 147 3.95 -8.76 18.96
CA LEU A 147 4.15 -7.67 17.99
C LEU A 147 4.54 -6.36 18.68
N ILE A 148 5.46 -5.63 18.08
CA ILE A 148 5.59 -4.18 18.29
C ILE A 148 4.76 -3.51 17.20
N LYS A 149 3.61 -2.94 17.59
CA LYS A 149 2.73 -2.23 16.66
C LYS A 149 3.37 -0.90 16.25
N GLY A 150 3.49 -0.68 14.96
CA GLY A 150 4.07 0.58 14.47
C GLY A 150 4.28 0.60 12.97
N LEU A 151 5.03 -0.36 12.43
CA LEU A 151 5.30 -0.46 11.00
C LEU A 151 4.83 -1.80 10.47
N HIS A 152 4.03 -1.74 9.41
CA HIS A 152 3.50 -2.90 8.69
C HIS A 152 3.81 -2.75 7.20
N PHE A 153 4.36 -3.80 6.58
CA PHE A 153 4.68 -3.77 5.17
C PHE A 153 4.00 -4.93 4.46
N THR A 154 3.31 -4.62 3.37
CA THR A 154 2.74 -5.60 2.45
C THR A 154 3.37 -5.40 1.09
N PHE A 155 4.04 -6.43 0.57
CA PHE A 155 4.53 -6.45 -0.80
C PHE A 155 3.72 -7.45 -1.61
N ILE A 156 3.31 -7.05 -2.81
CA ILE A 156 2.52 -7.89 -3.70
C ILE A 156 3.24 -8.02 -5.04
N GLU A 157 3.63 -9.24 -5.40
CA GLU A 157 4.25 -9.58 -6.67
C GLU A 157 3.18 -9.79 -7.75
N LEU A 158 2.82 -8.74 -8.46
CA LEU A 158 1.75 -8.76 -9.47
C LEU A 158 1.92 -9.86 -10.53
N PRO A 159 3.15 -10.18 -11.04
CA PRO A 159 3.32 -11.21 -12.06
C PRO A 159 3.00 -12.64 -11.59
N LYS A 160 3.01 -12.91 -10.30
CA LYS A 160 2.65 -14.23 -9.76
C LYS A 160 1.14 -14.43 -9.63
N PHE A 161 0.37 -13.34 -9.63
CA PHE A 161 -1.09 -13.44 -9.52
C PHE A 161 -1.68 -14.12 -10.77
N LYS A 162 -2.47 -15.17 -10.55
CA LYS A 162 -3.21 -15.87 -11.60
C LYS A 162 -4.70 -15.51 -11.50
N PRO A 163 -5.39 -15.17 -12.60
CA PRO A 163 -6.81 -14.74 -12.57
C PRO A 163 -7.77 -15.75 -11.96
N GLN A 164 -7.42 -17.03 -11.95
CA GLN A 164 -8.16 -18.14 -11.33
C GLN A 164 -7.85 -18.34 -9.85
N THR A 165 -6.91 -17.56 -9.27
CA THR A 165 -6.58 -17.66 -7.85
C THR A 165 -7.80 -17.39 -6.98
N ILE A 166 -8.09 -18.31 -6.07
CA ILE A 166 -9.16 -18.15 -5.08
C ILE A 166 -8.57 -17.44 -3.87
N MET A 167 -9.18 -16.34 -3.47
CA MET A 167 -8.82 -15.58 -2.28
C MET A 167 -10.05 -15.37 -1.41
N GLU A 168 -9.85 -15.30 -0.11
CA GLU A 168 -10.90 -15.02 0.88
C GLU A 168 -11.63 -13.71 0.54
N LYS A 169 -10.87 -12.66 0.28
CA LYS A 169 -11.38 -11.35 -0.12
C LYS A 169 -11.58 -11.29 -1.64
N LYS A 170 -12.83 -11.42 -2.11
CA LYS A 170 -13.17 -11.32 -3.55
C LYS A 170 -12.70 -10.01 -4.18
N MET A 171 -12.76 -8.90 -3.44
CA MET A 171 -12.29 -7.58 -3.92
C MET A 171 -10.77 -7.58 -4.19
N ALA A 172 -9.97 -8.35 -3.44
CA ALA A 172 -8.55 -8.48 -3.73
C ALA A 172 -8.30 -9.07 -5.14
N VAL A 173 -9.05 -10.11 -5.49
CA VAL A 173 -8.98 -10.71 -6.84
C VAL A 173 -9.34 -9.69 -7.92
N LEU A 174 -10.36 -8.86 -7.69
CA LEU A 174 -10.77 -7.83 -8.65
C LEU A 174 -9.68 -6.77 -8.83
N TRP A 175 -9.11 -6.25 -7.74
CA TRP A 175 -8.02 -5.28 -7.80
C TRP A 175 -6.77 -5.84 -8.49
N LEU A 176 -6.39 -7.07 -8.16
CA LEU A 176 -5.24 -7.72 -8.80
C LEU A 176 -5.47 -7.98 -10.29
N LYS A 177 -6.69 -8.36 -10.69
CA LYS A 177 -7.07 -8.45 -12.13
C LYS A 177 -6.97 -7.10 -12.82
N PHE A 178 -7.47 -6.03 -12.20
CA PHE A 178 -7.37 -4.68 -12.74
C PHE A 178 -5.93 -4.25 -12.96
N LEU A 179 -5.06 -4.49 -11.99
CA LEU A 179 -3.63 -4.10 -12.04
C LEU A 179 -2.80 -4.98 -12.99
N THR A 180 -3.20 -6.23 -13.25
CA THR A 180 -2.45 -7.15 -14.09
C THR A 180 -2.96 -7.26 -15.52
N GLN A 181 -4.25 -6.97 -15.76
CA GLN A 181 -4.89 -7.07 -17.06
C GLN A 181 -5.16 -5.67 -17.62
N ILE A 182 -4.55 -5.33 -18.75
CA ILE A 182 -4.74 -4.04 -19.44
C ILE A 182 -6.14 -3.99 -20.07
N VAL A 183 -7.20 -3.81 -19.28
CA VAL A 183 -8.56 -3.53 -19.78
C VAL A 183 -9.27 -2.60 -18.78
N ALA A 184 -8.77 -1.38 -18.66
CA ALA A 184 -9.23 -0.40 -17.65
C ALA A 184 -10.68 0.08 -17.82
N ALA A 185 -11.33 -0.08 -18.99
CA ALA A 185 -12.64 0.52 -19.22
C ALA A 185 -13.85 -0.23 -18.66
N VAL A 186 -13.72 -1.54 -18.39
CA VAL A 186 -14.83 -2.37 -17.91
C VAL A 186 -14.90 -2.38 -16.38
N PHE A 187 -13.79 -2.11 -15.72
CA PHE A 187 -13.63 -2.32 -14.29
C PHE A 187 -14.24 -1.21 -13.42
N VAL A 188 -14.09 0.06 -13.81
CA VAL A 188 -14.67 1.19 -13.05
C VAL A 188 -16.19 1.08 -12.94
N ALA A 189 -16.83 0.56 -13.99
CA ALA A 189 -18.28 0.31 -13.98
C ALA A 189 -18.70 -0.85 -13.05
N GLN A 190 -17.82 -1.83 -12.81
CA GLN A 190 -18.11 -2.97 -11.94
C GLN A 190 -17.92 -2.67 -10.45
N VAL A 191 -16.94 -1.85 -10.10
CA VAL A 191 -16.72 -1.45 -8.69
C VAL A 191 -17.84 -0.52 -8.21
N ALA A 192 -18.29 0.39 -9.07
CA ALA A 192 -19.41 1.30 -8.75
C ALA A 192 -20.79 0.61 -8.60
N VAL A 193 -20.93 -0.64 -9.05
CA VAL A 193 -22.19 -1.44 -8.93
C VAL A 193 -22.15 -2.33 -7.68
N LEU A 194 -20.98 -2.54 -7.06
CA LEU A 194 -20.79 -3.44 -5.91
C LEU A 194 -20.50 -2.69 -4.59
N ALA A 195 -20.38 -1.37 -4.63
CA ALA A 195 -20.30 -0.47 -3.48
C ALA A 195 -21.69 0.12 -3.16
#